data_f286cfa330b15836a2418899b6b16ce7
#
_entry.id   f286cfa330b15836a2418899b6b16ce7
#
_cell.length_a   1.000
_cell.length_b   1.000
_cell.length_c   1.000
_cell.angle_alpha   90.00
_cell.angle_beta   90.00
_cell.angle_gamma   90.00
#
_symmetry.space_group_name_H-M   'P 1'
#
loop_
_entity.id
_entity.type
_entity.pdbx_description
1 polymer ?
#
loop_
_entity_poly.entity_id
_entity_poly.type
_entity_poly.pdbx_seq_one_letter_code
_entity_poly.pdbx_strand_id
1 'polypeptide(L)'
;VRLAERASALDRLARLPAAEARERLESLPGVGVWTSAEVAQRALGDADAVSVGDYHLRKHVGHALEGRDFSDAEMLAALEPWRGQRFRAVRLLLAAGPRRPRRGARLEKVDYRAF
;
A
#
# COMPACT_ATOMS: atom_id res chain seq x y z
N VAL A 1 10.25 -14.52 -14.17
CA VAL A 1 11.03 -14.68 -15.39
C VAL A 1 11.26 -13.34 -16.05
N ARG A 2 10.20 -12.56 -16.31
CA ARG A 2 10.36 -11.26 -16.96
C ARG A 2 11.15 -10.26 -16.13
N LEU A 3 10.98 -10.29 -14.81
CA LEU A 3 11.76 -9.40 -13.93
C LEU A 3 13.23 -9.79 -13.93
N ALA A 4 13.53 -11.08 -13.94
CA ALA A 4 14.91 -11.57 -14.00
C ALA A 4 15.58 -11.17 -15.32
N GLU A 5 14.85 -11.27 -16.44
CA GLU A 5 15.34 -10.87 -17.75
C GLU A 5 15.61 -9.36 -17.86
N ARG A 6 14.99 -8.58 -16.96
CA ARG A 6 15.12 -7.13 -16.93
C ARG A 6 15.90 -6.62 -15.72
N ALA A 7 16.72 -7.49 -15.10
CA ALA A 7 17.43 -7.17 -13.87
C ALA A 7 18.25 -5.87 -13.98
N SER A 8 18.96 -5.65 -15.09
CA SER A 8 19.74 -4.43 -15.27
C SER A 8 18.87 -3.19 -15.40
N ALA A 9 17.67 -3.33 -15.99
CA ALA A 9 16.71 -2.23 -16.04
C ALA A 9 16.16 -1.90 -14.65
N LEU A 10 15.92 -2.93 -13.82
CA LEU A 10 15.47 -2.73 -12.44
C LEU A 10 16.54 -2.04 -11.59
N ASP A 11 17.82 -2.39 -11.78
CA ASP A 11 18.91 -1.71 -11.10
C ASP A 11 18.94 -0.22 -11.42
N ARG A 12 18.64 0.15 -12.66
CA ARG A 12 18.57 1.55 -13.06
C ARG A 12 17.39 2.28 -12.42
N LEU A 13 16.28 1.58 -12.17
CA LEU A 13 15.12 2.19 -11.52
C LEU A 13 15.44 2.73 -10.12
N ALA A 14 16.34 2.06 -9.41
CA ALA A 14 16.72 2.48 -8.06
C ALA A 14 17.40 3.85 -8.04
N ARG A 15 17.87 4.35 -9.17
CA ARG A 15 18.53 5.64 -9.31
C ARG A 15 17.59 6.76 -9.74
N LEU A 16 16.34 6.43 -10.09
CA LEU A 16 15.35 7.41 -10.51
C LEU A 16 14.62 8.00 -9.30
N PRO A 17 14.01 9.18 -9.45
CA PRO A 17 13.03 9.64 -8.46
C PRO A 17 11.95 8.59 -8.25
N ALA A 18 11.50 8.41 -7.02
CA ALA A 18 10.60 7.32 -6.66
C ALA A 18 9.31 7.29 -7.50
N ALA A 19 8.71 8.45 -7.75
CA ALA A 19 7.49 8.51 -8.57
C ALA A 19 7.73 8.02 -9.99
N GLU A 20 8.85 8.40 -10.59
CA GLU A 20 9.22 7.96 -11.94
C GLU A 20 9.52 6.46 -11.96
N ALA A 21 10.20 5.96 -10.92
CA ALA A 21 10.50 4.54 -10.81
C ALA A 21 9.20 3.73 -10.73
N ARG A 22 8.19 4.21 -9.99
CA ARG A 22 6.88 3.54 -9.91
C ARG A 22 6.18 3.50 -11.26
N GLU A 23 6.20 4.60 -12.01
CA GLU A 23 5.61 4.63 -13.35
C GLU A 23 6.26 3.60 -14.26
N ARG A 24 7.57 3.47 -14.19
CA ARG A 24 8.31 2.49 -14.98
C ARG A 24 7.97 1.05 -14.58
N LEU A 25 7.84 0.79 -13.30
CA LEU A 25 7.41 -0.51 -12.81
C LEU A 25 6.01 -0.87 -13.34
N GLU A 26 5.09 0.10 -13.31
CA GLU A 26 3.71 -0.12 -13.77
C GLU A 26 3.62 -0.35 -15.27
N SER A 27 4.65 -0.01 -16.04
CA SER A 27 4.70 -0.33 -17.46
C SER A 27 4.95 -1.81 -17.73
N LEU A 28 5.40 -2.56 -16.72
CA LEU A 28 5.63 -4.00 -16.87
C LEU A 28 4.31 -4.76 -16.81
N PRO A 29 4.10 -5.76 -17.67
CA PRO A 29 2.89 -6.58 -17.61
C PRO A 29 2.72 -7.23 -16.23
N GLY A 30 1.53 -7.14 -15.66
CA GLY A 30 1.22 -7.73 -14.37
C GLY A 30 1.59 -6.87 -13.17
N VAL A 31 2.17 -5.68 -13.39
CA VAL A 31 2.52 -4.76 -12.30
C VAL A 31 1.52 -3.60 -12.30
N GLY A 32 0.63 -3.59 -11.34
CA GLY A 32 -0.32 -2.50 -11.13
C GLY A 32 0.14 -1.55 -10.03
N VAL A 33 -0.74 -0.62 -9.68
CA VAL A 33 -0.46 0.42 -8.67
C VAL A 33 -0.10 -0.17 -7.32
N TRP A 34 -0.84 -1.20 -6.87
CA TRP A 34 -0.56 -1.83 -5.59
C TRP A 34 0.83 -2.45 -5.56
N THR A 35 1.17 -3.23 -6.60
CA THR A 35 2.47 -3.90 -6.68
C THR A 35 3.62 -2.90 -6.74
N SER A 36 3.48 -1.84 -7.56
CA SER A 36 4.53 -0.83 -7.68
C SER A 36 4.73 -0.09 -6.37
N ALA A 37 3.66 0.21 -5.64
CA ALA A 37 3.74 0.85 -4.34
C ALA A 37 4.46 -0.04 -3.31
N GLU A 38 4.11 -1.32 -3.27
CA GLU A 38 4.75 -2.27 -2.36
C GLU A 38 6.25 -2.41 -2.63
N VAL A 39 6.64 -2.47 -3.90
CA VAL A 39 8.05 -2.52 -4.29
C VAL A 39 8.76 -1.22 -3.91
N ALA A 40 8.16 -0.08 -4.19
CA ALA A 40 8.75 1.23 -3.92
C ALA A 40 8.97 1.45 -2.42
N GLN A 41 8.01 1.04 -1.60
CA GLN A 41 8.11 1.15 -0.15
C GLN A 41 9.29 0.36 0.40
N ARG A 42 9.50 -0.84 -0.10
CA ARG A 42 10.50 -1.77 0.44
C ARG A 42 11.86 -1.66 -0.22
N ALA A 43 11.89 -1.51 -1.53
CA ALA A 43 13.14 -1.57 -2.28
C ALA A 43 13.70 -0.20 -2.68
N LEU A 44 12.85 0.81 -2.83
CA LEU A 44 13.25 2.12 -3.31
C LEU A 44 13.24 3.20 -2.22
N GLY A 45 12.84 2.85 -1.01
CA GLY A 45 12.77 3.81 0.10
C GLY A 45 11.76 4.93 -0.11
N ASP A 46 10.70 4.68 -0.88
CA ASP A 46 9.70 5.68 -1.18
C ASP A 46 8.82 5.98 0.03
N ALA A 47 8.97 7.15 0.60
CA ALA A 47 8.22 7.58 1.77
C ALA A 47 6.77 7.96 1.44
N ASP A 48 6.40 8.06 0.16
CA ASP A 48 5.10 8.57 -0.27
C ASP A 48 4.22 7.56 -1.00
N ALA A 49 4.70 6.37 -1.29
CA ALA A 49 3.93 5.38 -2.04
C ALA A 49 2.76 4.83 -1.20
N VAL A 50 1.55 4.92 -1.74
CA VAL A 50 0.35 4.39 -1.09
C VAL A 50 -0.14 3.16 -1.84
N SER A 51 -0.38 2.07 -1.12
CA SER A 51 -0.84 0.81 -1.70
C SER A 51 -2.35 0.87 -2.02
N VAL A 52 -2.68 1.62 -3.06
CA VAL A 52 -4.06 1.75 -3.54
C VAL A 52 -4.53 0.39 -4.07
N GLY A 53 -5.77 0.04 -3.77
CA GLY A 53 -6.32 -1.26 -4.15
C GLY A 53 -6.24 -2.30 -3.03
N ASP A 54 -5.60 -1.99 -1.93
CA ASP A 54 -5.58 -2.86 -0.76
C ASP A 54 -6.88 -2.70 0.02
N TYR A 55 -7.70 -3.75 0.01
CA TYR A 55 -8.99 -3.75 0.67
C TYR A 55 -8.91 -3.43 2.17
N HIS A 56 -7.90 -3.93 2.85
CA HIS A 56 -7.78 -3.72 4.30
C HIS A 56 -7.18 -2.36 4.64
N LEU A 57 -6.22 -1.90 3.86
CA LEU A 57 -5.51 -0.65 4.14
C LEU A 57 -6.45 0.55 4.22
N ARG A 58 -7.29 0.74 3.20
CA ARG A 58 -8.19 1.89 3.17
C ARG A 58 -9.17 1.90 4.35
N LYS A 59 -9.58 0.74 4.81
CA LYS A 59 -10.47 0.62 5.96
C LYS A 59 -9.76 0.94 7.26
N HIS A 60 -8.54 0.45 7.44
CA HIS A 60 -7.75 0.76 8.62
C HIS A 60 -7.43 2.25 8.71
N VAL A 61 -7.05 2.87 7.61
CA VAL A 61 -6.79 4.31 7.56
C VAL A 61 -8.05 5.09 7.88
N GLY A 62 -9.20 4.68 7.31
CA GLY A 62 -10.48 5.32 7.59
C GLY A 62 -10.85 5.28 9.06
N HIS A 63 -10.70 4.12 9.69
CA HIS A 63 -10.99 3.99 11.12
C HIS A 63 -10.01 4.77 11.99
N ALA A 64 -8.73 4.81 11.63
CA ALA A 64 -7.74 5.57 12.38
C ALA A 64 -8.01 7.07 12.33
N LEU A 65 -8.49 7.59 11.21
CA LEU A 65 -8.70 9.02 11.01
C LEU A 65 -10.12 9.48 11.34
N GLU A 66 -11.14 8.72 10.97
CA GLU A 66 -12.55 9.15 11.10
C GLU A 66 -13.49 8.12 11.73
N GLY A 67 -12.98 6.99 12.14
CA GLY A 67 -13.80 5.96 12.76
C GLY A 67 -14.74 5.21 11.83
N ARG A 68 -14.48 5.22 10.52
CA ARG A 68 -15.30 4.54 9.51
C ARG A 68 -14.46 3.97 8.39
N ASP A 69 -15.03 3.06 7.62
CA ASP A 69 -14.38 2.53 6.43
C ASP A 69 -14.26 3.62 5.37
N PHE A 70 -13.11 3.66 4.69
CA PHE A 70 -12.87 4.53 3.53
C PHE A 70 -12.88 3.73 2.23
N SER A 71 -13.22 4.41 1.13
CA SER A 71 -12.85 3.97 -0.20
C SER A 71 -11.40 4.37 -0.48
N ASP A 72 -10.83 3.89 -1.59
CA ASP A 72 -9.49 4.31 -1.99
C ASP A 72 -9.41 5.82 -2.23
N ALA A 73 -10.44 6.39 -2.87
CA ALA A 73 -10.49 7.82 -3.12
C ALA A 73 -10.54 8.64 -1.83
N GLU A 74 -11.33 8.19 -0.87
CA GLU A 74 -11.42 8.84 0.44
C GLU A 74 -10.09 8.75 1.19
N MET A 75 -9.43 7.60 1.13
CA MET A 75 -8.11 7.43 1.74
C MET A 75 -7.09 8.40 1.15
N LEU A 76 -7.02 8.48 -0.18
CA LEU A 76 -6.07 9.39 -0.84
C LEU A 76 -6.36 10.84 -0.50
N ALA A 77 -7.61 11.24 -0.46
CA ALA A 77 -8.00 12.60 -0.08
C ALA A 77 -7.59 12.91 1.37
N ALA A 78 -7.81 11.96 2.27
CA ALA A 78 -7.45 12.14 3.68
C ALA A 78 -5.95 12.19 3.91
N LEU A 79 -5.16 11.52 3.07
CA LEU A 79 -3.70 11.50 3.18
C LEU A 79 -3.03 12.69 2.48
N GLU A 80 -3.78 13.51 1.75
CA GLU A 80 -3.23 14.64 1.01
C GLU A 80 -2.36 15.59 1.84
N PRO A 81 -2.72 15.93 3.11
CA PRO A 81 -1.86 16.78 3.94
C PRO A 81 -0.46 16.22 4.17
N TRP A 82 -0.27 14.92 4.00
CA TRP A 82 1.03 14.28 4.19
C TRP A 82 1.71 13.91 2.87
N ARG A 83 1.32 14.55 1.76
CA ARG A 83 1.95 14.31 0.47
C ARG A 83 3.47 14.44 0.59
N GLY A 84 4.20 13.50 0.02
CA GLY A 84 5.63 13.33 0.19
C GLY A 84 6.00 12.36 1.31
N GLN A 85 5.11 12.15 2.29
CA GLN A 85 5.32 11.30 3.46
C GLN A 85 4.13 10.38 3.73
N ARG A 86 3.27 10.15 2.74
CA ARG A 86 2.02 9.40 2.94
C ARG A 86 2.25 7.98 3.43
N PHE A 87 3.27 7.29 2.93
CA PHE A 87 3.59 5.96 3.41
C PHE A 87 3.98 5.97 4.88
N ARG A 88 4.80 6.93 5.29
CA ARG A 88 5.19 7.07 6.70
C ARG A 88 4.00 7.40 7.59
N ALA A 89 3.11 8.28 7.13
CA ALA A 89 1.87 8.59 7.84
C ALA A 89 1.01 7.34 8.03
N VAL A 90 0.84 6.55 6.98
CA VAL A 90 0.10 5.29 7.06
C VAL A 90 0.73 4.35 8.08
N ARG A 91 2.05 4.19 8.05
CA ARG A 91 2.74 3.33 9.01
C ARG A 91 2.49 3.75 10.45
N LEU A 92 2.53 5.04 10.72
CA LEU A 92 2.25 5.57 12.06
C LEU A 92 0.80 5.35 12.48
N LEU A 93 -0.13 5.58 11.56
CA LEU A 93 -1.55 5.35 11.83
C LEU A 93 -1.83 3.88 12.15
N LEU A 94 -1.25 2.96 11.41
CA LEU A 94 -1.46 1.54 11.63
C LEU A 94 -0.79 1.04 12.92
N ALA A 95 0.33 1.65 13.32
CA ALA A 95 1.06 1.25 14.52
C ALA A 95 0.46 1.83 15.80
N ALA A 96 -0.02 3.06 15.77
CA ALA A 96 -0.41 3.81 16.98
C ALA A 96 -1.85 4.33 16.97
N GLY A 97 -2.49 4.35 15.82
CA GLY A 97 -3.86 4.86 15.70
C GLY A 97 -4.93 3.90 16.16
N PRO A 98 -6.18 4.38 16.29
CA PRO A 98 -7.32 3.52 16.60
C PRO A 98 -7.48 2.42 15.56
N ARG A 99 -7.76 1.22 16.01
CA ARG A 99 -7.91 0.07 15.12
C ARG A 99 -9.36 -0.08 14.68
N ARG A 100 -9.53 -0.62 13.47
CA ARG A 100 -10.84 -1.00 12.99
C ARG A 100 -11.41 -2.10 13.90
N PRO A 101 -12.69 -2.00 14.30
CA PRO A 101 -13.32 -3.05 15.08
C PRO A 101 -13.26 -4.41 14.37
N ARG A 102 -13.08 -5.47 15.15
CA ARG A 102 -13.00 -6.84 14.63
C ARG A 102 -14.40 -7.38 14.33
N ARG A 103 -15.05 -6.88 13.30
CA ARG A 103 -16.36 -7.38 12.90
C ARG A 103 -16.31 -8.80 12.38
N GLY A 104 -15.19 -9.18 11.80
CA GLY A 104 -14.98 -10.52 11.26
C GLY A 104 -14.63 -11.56 12.30
N ALA A 105 -14.54 -11.20 13.58
CA ALA A 105 -14.14 -12.12 14.62
C ALA A 105 -15.03 -13.38 14.68
N ARG A 106 -16.31 -13.23 14.35
CA ARG A 106 -17.24 -14.37 14.30
C ARG A 106 -16.92 -15.32 13.15
N LEU A 107 -16.42 -14.77 12.05
CA LEU A 107 -16.00 -15.57 10.91
C LEU A 107 -14.70 -16.31 11.22
N GLU A 108 -13.91 -15.77 12.12
CA GLU A 108 -12.67 -16.40 12.57
C GLU A 108 -12.92 -17.68 13.34
N LYS A 109 -14.14 -17.87 13.80
CA LYS A 109 -14.53 -19.10 14.48
C LYS A 109 -14.81 -20.27 13.52
N VAL A 110 -14.72 -20.01 12.22
CA VAL A 110 -14.78 -21.08 11.24
C VAL A 110 -13.58 -21.97 11.51
N ASP A 111 -13.86 -23.21 11.83
CA ASP A 111 -12.81 -24.21 12.09
C ASP A 111 -12.22 -24.65 10.78
N TYR A 112 -11.11 -24.06 10.41
CA TYR A 112 -10.41 -24.41 9.17
C TYR A 112 -9.90 -25.85 9.17
N ARG A 113 -9.85 -26.48 10.33
CA ARG A 113 -9.46 -27.89 10.42
C ARG A 113 -10.55 -28.83 9.92
N ALA A 114 -11.76 -28.31 9.78
CA ALA A 114 -12.88 -29.07 9.24
C ALA A 114 -12.87 -29.18 7.71
N PHE A 115 -11.99 -28.47 7.05
CA PHE A 115 -11.91 -28.44 5.59
C PHE A 115 -10.86 -29.39 5.03
#